data_91707ea86854e5f78a0a5dcacddd6125
#
_entry.id   91707ea86854e5f78a0a5dcacddd6125
#
_cell.length_a   1.000
_cell.length_b   1.000
_cell.length_c   1.000
_cell.angle_alpha   90.00
_cell.angle_beta   90.00
_cell.angle_gamma   90.00
#
_symmetry.space_group_name_H-M   'P 1'
#
loop_
_entity.id
_entity.type
_entity.pdbx_description
1 polymer ?
#
loop_
_entity_poly.entity_id
_entity_poly.type
_entity_poly.pdbx_seq_one_letter_code
_entity_poly.pdbx_strand_id
1 'polypeptide(L)'
;MTQNLPQDLSCTVVTNSISIADNLRQYPNITILLLGGELQQNGVVYDGFALEMLRRLRFDKVFVTSACVSAEFGLSIQRTRNMSIYTILSSARKVYGLYPSAKIGMDSILSLCPVDTLDVLITDEDASEEDLKKIDEKGVEIWLAK
;
A
#
# COMPACT_ATOMS: atom_id res chain seq x y z
N MET A 1 3.45 3.91 10.31
CA MET A 1 1.99 3.70 10.47
C MET A 1 1.67 2.74 11.62
N THR A 2 2.12 1.51 11.64
CA THR A 2 1.73 0.49 12.65
C THR A 2 2.20 0.74 14.09
N GLN A 3 3.08 1.69 14.33
CA GLN A 3 3.59 2.03 15.67
C GLN A 3 2.72 3.07 16.41
N ASN A 4 1.80 3.73 15.71
CA ASN A 4 1.00 4.84 16.25
C ASN A 4 -0.51 4.59 16.07
N LEU A 5 -0.95 3.34 16.18
CA LEU A 5 -2.37 3.02 16.15
C LEU A 5 -3.01 3.26 17.53
N PRO A 6 -4.30 3.64 17.58
CA PRO A 6 -5.03 3.70 18.85
C PRO A 6 -5.03 2.33 19.56
N GLN A 7 -4.84 2.32 20.87
CA GLN A 7 -4.76 1.08 21.67
C GLN A 7 -6.08 0.30 21.72
N ASP A 8 -7.19 1.00 21.52
CA ASP A 8 -8.56 0.45 21.50
C ASP A 8 -9.03 0.06 20.10
N LEU A 9 -8.17 0.24 19.06
CA LEU A 9 -8.51 -0.13 17.69
C LEU A 9 -8.81 -1.63 17.58
N SER A 10 -10.01 -1.95 17.10
CA SER A 10 -10.46 -3.32 16.85
C SER A 10 -10.66 -3.55 15.37
N CYS A 11 -9.85 -4.41 14.77
CA CYS A 11 -9.93 -4.75 13.34
C CYS A 11 -9.16 -6.04 13.04
N THR A 12 -9.32 -6.52 11.81
CA THR A 12 -8.46 -7.56 11.24
C THR A 12 -7.47 -6.92 10.26
N VAL A 13 -6.19 -7.15 10.47
CA VAL A 13 -5.12 -6.71 9.58
C VAL A 13 -4.54 -7.92 8.84
N VAL A 14 -4.54 -7.84 7.52
CA VAL A 14 -3.87 -8.81 6.64
C VAL A 14 -2.56 -8.20 6.17
N THR A 15 -1.48 -8.93 6.34
CA THR A 15 -0.14 -8.47 5.93
C THR A 15 0.70 -9.62 5.40
N ASN A 16 1.61 -9.32 4.49
CA ASN A 16 2.65 -10.22 4.03
C ASN A 16 4.03 -9.91 4.65
N SER A 17 4.09 -8.96 5.59
CA SER A 17 5.33 -8.52 6.26
C SER A 17 5.40 -9.04 7.69
N ILE A 18 6.46 -9.77 8.01
CA ILE A 18 6.73 -10.24 9.38
C ILE A 18 6.89 -9.06 10.33
N SER A 19 7.61 -8.01 9.92
CA SER A 19 7.83 -6.83 10.77
C SER A 19 6.53 -6.10 11.11
N ILE A 20 5.61 -6.01 10.16
CA ILE A 20 4.28 -5.41 10.42
C ILE A 20 3.49 -6.31 11.38
N ALA A 21 3.47 -7.61 11.13
CA ALA A 21 2.77 -8.56 12.00
C ALA A 21 3.30 -8.50 13.45
N ASP A 22 4.62 -8.46 13.62
CA ASP A 22 5.24 -8.39 14.94
C ASP A 22 4.92 -7.07 15.66
N ASN A 23 4.99 -5.94 14.98
CA ASN A 23 4.61 -4.63 15.53
C ASN A 23 3.14 -4.58 15.99
N LEU A 24 2.24 -5.30 15.30
CA LEU A 24 0.82 -5.30 15.63
C LEU A 24 0.47 -6.16 16.84
N ARG A 25 1.35 -7.06 17.27
CA ARG A 25 1.11 -7.95 18.44
C ARG A 25 0.92 -7.20 19.76
N GLN A 26 1.37 -5.96 19.85
CA GLN A 26 1.15 -5.12 21.02
C GLN A 26 -0.30 -4.58 21.17
N TYR A 27 -1.14 -4.74 20.11
CA TYR A 27 -2.52 -4.25 20.10
C TYR A 27 -3.49 -5.42 20.36
N PRO A 28 -4.11 -5.52 21.54
CA PRO A 28 -4.85 -6.72 21.96
C PRO A 28 -6.12 -6.98 21.15
N ASN A 29 -6.69 -5.94 20.56
CA ASN A 29 -7.95 -6.04 19.81
C ASN A 29 -7.75 -6.16 18.28
N ILE A 30 -6.50 -6.29 17.81
CA ILE A 30 -6.19 -6.50 16.40
C ILE A 30 -6.00 -7.99 16.11
N THR A 31 -6.83 -8.54 15.24
CA THR A 31 -6.60 -9.88 14.68
C THR A 31 -5.60 -9.76 13.52
N ILE A 32 -4.53 -10.55 13.56
CA ILE A 32 -3.47 -10.52 12.54
C ILE A 32 -3.56 -11.76 11.67
N LEU A 33 -3.77 -11.57 10.37
CA LEU A 33 -3.66 -12.61 9.35
C LEU A 33 -2.35 -12.40 8.59
N LEU A 34 -1.33 -13.17 8.93
CA LEU A 34 -0.07 -13.18 8.20
C LEU A 34 -0.20 -14.11 6.99
N LEU A 35 0.03 -13.57 5.79
CA LEU A 35 0.03 -14.36 4.57
C LEU A 35 1.18 -15.37 4.59
N GLY A 36 0.87 -16.62 4.28
CA GLY A 36 1.86 -17.70 4.17
C GLY A 36 2.56 -17.69 2.82
N GLY A 37 3.69 -18.43 2.74
CA GLY A 37 4.42 -18.66 1.51
C GLY A 37 5.93 -18.51 1.70
N GLU A 38 6.67 -18.29 0.60
CA GLU A 38 8.12 -18.14 0.62
C GLU A 38 8.53 -16.79 1.21
N LEU A 39 9.31 -16.83 2.30
CA LEU A 39 9.85 -15.65 2.95
C LEU A 39 11.08 -15.13 2.21
N GLN A 40 11.04 -13.88 1.82
CA GLN A 40 12.17 -13.17 1.21
C GLN A 40 13.10 -12.58 2.28
N GLN A 41 14.34 -12.28 1.91
CA GLN A 41 15.36 -11.71 2.83
C GLN A 41 14.94 -10.38 3.46
N ASN A 42 14.06 -9.61 2.81
CA ASN A 42 13.50 -8.35 3.33
C ASN A 42 12.34 -8.55 4.32
N GLY A 43 12.04 -9.78 4.73
CA GLY A 43 10.99 -10.08 5.70
C GLY A 43 9.57 -10.02 5.14
N VAL A 44 9.41 -10.12 3.82
CA VAL A 44 8.11 -10.08 3.14
C VAL A 44 7.87 -11.40 2.40
N VAL A 45 6.61 -11.85 2.40
CA VAL A 45 6.20 -13.06 1.68
C VAL A 45 5.62 -12.70 0.32
N TYR A 46 6.18 -13.30 -0.74
CA TYR A 46 5.69 -13.17 -2.12
C TYR A 46 5.76 -14.52 -2.84
N ASP A 47 4.61 -15.17 -3.03
CA ASP A 47 4.50 -16.34 -3.89
C ASP A 47 3.05 -16.62 -4.30
N GLY A 48 2.85 -17.77 -4.98
CA GLY A 48 1.54 -18.20 -5.44
C GLY A 48 0.54 -18.50 -4.30
N PHE A 49 1.02 -18.95 -3.12
CA PHE A 49 0.16 -19.21 -1.96
C PHE A 49 -0.39 -17.91 -1.38
N ALA A 50 0.45 -16.90 -1.20
CA ALA A 50 0.02 -15.58 -0.75
C ALA A 50 -1.02 -14.99 -1.71
N LEU A 51 -0.79 -15.10 -3.03
CA LEU A 51 -1.71 -14.62 -4.04
C LEU A 51 -3.08 -15.34 -4.00
N GLU A 52 -3.06 -16.66 -3.82
CA GLU A 52 -4.30 -17.46 -3.72
C GLU A 52 -5.11 -17.09 -2.46
N MET A 53 -4.45 -16.85 -1.34
CA MET A 53 -5.11 -16.34 -0.13
C MET A 53 -5.76 -14.98 -0.40
N LEU A 54 -5.03 -14.04 -1.01
CA LEU A 54 -5.50 -12.69 -1.30
C LEU A 54 -6.75 -12.67 -2.20
N ARG A 55 -6.84 -13.55 -3.18
CA ARG A 55 -8.01 -13.66 -4.08
C ARG A 55 -9.32 -14.00 -3.35
N ARG A 56 -9.23 -14.64 -2.19
CA ARG A 56 -10.39 -15.04 -1.37
C ARG A 56 -10.82 -13.99 -0.37
N LEU A 57 -10.01 -12.95 -0.18
CA LEU A 57 -10.26 -11.89 0.79
C LEU A 57 -10.96 -10.69 0.15
N ARG A 58 -11.64 -9.91 0.99
CA ARG A 58 -12.19 -8.60 0.67
C ARG A 58 -11.75 -7.64 1.75
N PHE A 59 -11.41 -6.43 1.34
CA PHE A 59 -10.84 -5.43 2.24
C PHE A 59 -11.72 -4.19 2.28
N ASP A 60 -11.95 -3.66 3.46
CA ASP A 60 -12.56 -2.33 3.61
C ASP A 60 -11.56 -1.24 3.22
N LYS A 61 -10.30 -1.42 3.64
CA LYS A 61 -9.20 -0.49 3.36
C LYS A 61 -7.93 -1.24 3.00
N VAL A 62 -7.25 -0.76 1.98
CA VAL A 62 -5.89 -1.21 1.63
C VAL A 62 -4.95 -0.02 1.72
N PHE A 63 -3.81 -0.23 2.37
CA PHE A 63 -2.69 0.70 2.39
C PHE A 63 -1.57 0.15 1.52
N VAL A 64 -1.19 0.88 0.50
CA VAL A 64 -0.20 0.44 -0.48
C VAL A 64 0.94 1.46 -0.61
N THR A 65 2.12 0.95 -0.87
CA THR A 65 3.26 1.70 -1.37
C THR A 65 3.91 0.91 -2.50
N SER A 66 4.53 1.62 -3.43
CA SER A 66 5.29 1.01 -4.53
C SER A 66 6.66 1.69 -4.67
N ALA A 67 7.37 1.47 -5.77
CA ALA A 67 8.64 2.14 -5.99
C ALA A 67 8.45 3.64 -6.15
N CYS A 68 7.53 4.06 -7.02
CA CYS A 68 7.20 5.44 -7.31
C CYS A 68 5.71 5.58 -7.66
N VAL A 69 5.21 6.82 -7.69
CA VAL A 69 3.87 7.19 -8.13
C VAL A 69 3.89 8.51 -8.91
N SER A 70 3.24 8.54 -10.06
CA SER A 70 3.04 9.75 -10.85
C SER A 70 1.64 9.81 -11.45
N ALA A 71 1.19 10.99 -11.86
CA ALA A 71 -0.09 11.19 -12.54
C ALA A 71 -0.13 10.52 -13.92
N GLU A 72 1.00 10.40 -14.59
CA GLU A 72 1.12 9.86 -15.93
C GLU A 72 1.26 8.33 -15.95
N PHE A 73 2.18 7.79 -15.15
CA PHE A 73 2.52 6.37 -15.12
C PHE A 73 1.78 5.58 -14.03
N GLY A 74 1.11 6.27 -13.10
CA GLY A 74 0.44 5.65 -11.97
C GLY A 74 1.40 5.08 -10.94
N LEU A 75 0.99 3.99 -10.29
CA LEU A 75 1.84 3.25 -9.36
C LEU A 75 2.84 2.42 -10.15
N SER A 76 4.12 2.60 -9.89
CA SER A 76 5.17 1.90 -10.63
C SER A 76 6.09 1.06 -9.73
N ILE A 77 6.60 -0.04 -10.28
CA ILE A 77 7.39 -1.05 -9.57
C ILE A 77 8.68 -1.38 -10.33
N GLN A 78 9.70 -1.84 -9.59
CA GLN A 78 10.98 -2.23 -10.17
C GLN A 78 11.05 -3.72 -10.54
N ARG A 79 10.19 -4.55 -9.97
CA ARG A 79 10.25 -6.01 -10.13
C ARG A 79 8.85 -6.61 -10.30
N THR A 80 8.72 -7.52 -11.24
CA THR A 80 7.46 -8.20 -11.57
C THR A 80 6.84 -9.02 -10.43
N ARG A 81 7.66 -9.48 -9.46
CA ARG A 81 7.14 -10.23 -8.30
C ARG A 81 6.19 -9.39 -7.41
N ASN A 82 6.17 -8.07 -7.56
CA ASN A 82 5.26 -7.18 -6.84
C ASN A 82 3.88 -7.03 -7.51
N MET A 83 3.62 -7.73 -8.61
CA MET A 83 2.32 -7.65 -9.32
C MET A 83 1.13 -8.18 -8.50
N SER A 84 1.37 -8.98 -7.46
CA SER A 84 0.32 -9.41 -6.51
C SER A 84 -0.38 -8.24 -5.81
N ILE A 85 0.27 -7.09 -5.73
CA ILE A 85 -0.31 -5.84 -5.18
C ILE A 85 -1.57 -5.46 -5.96
N TYR A 86 -1.58 -5.59 -7.28
CA TYR A 86 -2.75 -5.25 -8.10
C TYR A 86 -4.00 -6.06 -7.72
N THR A 87 -3.83 -7.33 -7.38
CA THR A 87 -4.94 -8.20 -6.94
C THR A 87 -5.59 -7.68 -5.65
N ILE A 88 -4.78 -7.12 -4.73
CA ILE A 88 -5.29 -6.56 -3.47
C ILE A 88 -6.09 -5.28 -3.75
N LEU A 89 -5.57 -4.41 -4.61
CA LEU A 89 -6.20 -3.11 -4.92
C LEU A 89 -7.61 -3.29 -5.47
N SER A 90 -7.79 -4.26 -6.38
CA SER A 90 -9.09 -4.54 -7.00
C SER A 90 -10.14 -5.16 -6.07
N SER A 91 -9.71 -5.67 -4.89
CA SER A 91 -10.59 -6.29 -3.89
C SER A 91 -10.92 -5.37 -2.70
N ALA A 92 -10.42 -4.15 -2.71
CA ALA A 92 -10.62 -3.14 -1.66
C ALA A 92 -11.79 -2.21 -1.96
N ARG A 93 -12.47 -1.75 -0.89
CA ARG A 93 -13.48 -0.69 -0.99
C ARG A 93 -12.85 0.70 -1.05
N LYS A 94 -11.70 0.88 -0.38
CA LYS A 94 -10.94 2.13 -0.38
C LYS A 94 -9.44 1.86 -0.35
N VAL A 95 -8.71 2.53 -1.22
CA VAL A 95 -7.27 2.35 -1.43
C VAL A 95 -6.52 3.61 -1.04
N TYR A 96 -5.58 3.48 -0.09
CA TYR A 96 -4.72 4.55 0.38
C TYR A 96 -3.29 4.30 -0.08
N GLY A 97 -2.73 5.23 -0.86
CA GLY A 97 -1.31 5.26 -1.21
C GLY A 97 -0.50 5.96 -0.11
N LEU A 98 0.55 5.31 0.38
CA LEU A 98 1.48 5.88 1.35
C LEU A 98 2.82 6.11 0.67
N TYR A 99 3.12 7.34 0.32
CA TYR A 99 4.33 7.69 -0.43
C TYR A 99 5.04 8.87 0.20
N PRO A 100 6.33 8.71 0.58
CA PRO A 100 7.14 9.88 0.90
C PRO A 100 7.33 10.74 -0.37
N SER A 101 7.51 12.04 -0.17
CA SER A 101 7.72 13.05 -1.24
C SER A 101 8.73 12.61 -2.30
N ALA A 102 9.83 11.99 -1.87
CA ALA A 102 10.89 11.49 -2.75
C ALA A 102 10.46 10.42 -3.76
N LYS A 103 9.23 9.89 -3.66
CA LYS A 103 8.67 8.88 -4.57
C LYS A 103 7.56 9.41 -5.47
N ILE A 104 7.18 10.68 -5.31
CA ILE A 104 6.09 11.32 -6.04
C ILE A 104 6.64 12.04 -7.27
N GLY A 105 5.90 12.01 -8.38
CA GLY A 105 6.31 12.59 -9.66
C GLY A 105 7.41 11.81 -10.37
N MET A 106 7.75 10.61 -9.88
CA MET A 106 8.76 9.72 -10.45
C MET A 106 8.13 8.47 -11.01
N ASP A 107 8.79 7.89 -12.00
CA ASP A 107 8.39 6.65 -12.65
C ASP A 107 9.44 5.56 -12.43
N SER A 108 8.99 4.32 -12.51
CA SER A 108 9.85 3.15 -12.46
C SER A 108 9.62 2.28 -13.70
N ILE A 109 10.35 1.18 -13.81
CA ILE A 109 10.44 0.39 -15.04
C ILE A 109 9.11 -0.21 -15.50
N LEU A 110 8.18 -0.45 -14.58
CA LEU A 110 6.90 -1.12 -14.87
C LEU A 110 5.75 -0.40 -14.17
N SER A 111 4.79 0.10 -14.95
CA SER A 111 3.50 0.58 -14.43
C SER A 111 2.67 -0.60 -13.93
N LEU A 112 2.20 -0.51 -12.70
CA LEU A 112 1.35 -1.53 -12.07
C LEU A 112 -0.14 -1.26 -12.34
N CYS A 113 -0.56 -0.02 -12.17
CA CYS A 113 -1.92 0.44 -12.38
C CYS A 113 -1.97 1.97 -12.49
N PRO A 114 -3.03 2.55 -13.09
CA PRO A 114 -3.24 3.99 -13.12
C PRO A 114 -3.31 4.60 -11.71
N VAL A 115 -3.00 5.89 -11.57
CA VAL A 115 -2.98 6.57 -10.28
C VAL A 115 -4.37 6.70 -9.66
N ASP A 116 -5.41 6.81 -10.46
CA ASP A 116 -6.82 6.85 -10.04
C ASP A 116 -7.34 5.53 -9.44
N THR A 117 -6.50 4.49 -9.40
CA THR A 117 -6.72 3.31 -8.56
C THR A 117 -6.63 3.65 -7.06
N LEU A 118 -5.94 4.73 -6.71
CA LEU A 118 -5.93 5.28 -5.35
C LEU A 118 -7.16 6.16 -5.12
N ASP A 119 -7.83 5.98 -4.00
CA ASP A 119 -8.82 6.96 -3.52
C ASP A 119 -8.15 8.14 -2.81
N VAL A 120 -7.05 7.85 -2.08
CA VAL A 120 -6.31 8.84 -1.29
C VAL A 120 -4.81 8.61 -1.45
N LEU A 121 -4.06 9.67 -1.68
CA LEU A 121 -2.60 9.70 -1.58
C LEU A 121 -2.20 10.43 -0.29
N ILE A 122 -1.46 9.76 0.57
CA ILE A 122 -0.92 10.34 1.81
C ILE A 122 0.59 10.53 1.63
N THR A 123 1.05 11.77 1.82
CA THR A 123 2.46 12.13 1.68
C THR A 123 2.87 13.19 2.71
N ASP A 124 4.15 13.49 2.80
CA ASP A 124 4.71 14.57 3.60
C ASP A 124 4.66 15.94 2.88
N GLU A 125 4.96 17.01 3.62
CA GLU A 125 4.86 18.40 3.14
C GLU A 125 5.95 18.76 2.11
N ASP A 126 6.98 17.94 1.94
CA ASP A 126 8.08 18.18 0.99
C ASP A 126 7.73 17.75 -0.45
N ALA A 127 6.56 17.19 -0.68
CA ALA A 127 6.12 16.77 -2.00
C ALA A 127 5.87 17.98 -2.92
N SER A 128 6.25 17.83 -4.20
CA SER A 128 6.05 18.86 -5.23
C SER A 128 4.57 19.21 -5.38
N GLU A 129 4.21 20.49 -5.18
CA GLU A 129 2.84 20.97 -5.37
C GLU A 129 2.33 20.73 -6.81
N GLU A 130 3.21 20.84 -7.81
CA GLU A 130 2.88 20.59 -9.21
C GLU A 130 2.49 19.13 -9.43
N ASP A 131 3.25 18.17 -8.88
CA ASP A 131 2.99 16.74 -9.03
C ASP A 131 1.74 16.33 -8.25
N LEU A 132 1.54 16.86 -7.04
CA LEU A 132 0.33 16.63 -6.26
C LEU A 132 -0.92 17.14 -6.98
N LYS A 133 -0.85 18.33 -7.59
CA LYS A 133 -1.95 18.87 -8.38
C LYS A 133 -2.30 17.98 -9.57
N LYS A 134 -1.31 17.47 -10.31
CA LYS A 134 -1.54 16.54 -11.43
C LYS A 134 -2.23 15.25 -10.98
N ILE A 135 -1.90 14.76 -9.78
CA ILE A 135 -2.52 13.56 -9.19
C ILE A 135 -3.95 13.86 -8.74
N ASP A 136 -4.19 14.99 -8.09
CA ASP A 136 -5.52 15.45 -7.67
C ASP A 136 -6.47 15.62 -8.88
N GLU A 137 -5.97 16.16 -10.00
CA GLU A 137 -6.71 16.29 -11.27
C GLU A 137 -7.15 14.93 -11.86
N LYS A 138 -6.54 13.81 -11.41
CA LYS A 138 -6.97 12.44 -11.73
C LYS A 138 -8.05 11.90 -10.80
N GLY A 139 -8.51 12.69 -9.82
CA GLY A 139 -9.56 12.32 -8.88
C GLY A 139 -9.05 11.66 -7.61
N VAL A 140 -7.75 11.72 -7.31
CA VAL A 140 -7.14 11.17 -6.10
C VAL A 140 -7.08 12.25 -5.02
N GLU A 141 -7.72 12.03 -3.88
CA GLU A 141 -7.68 12.95 -2.74
C GLU A 141 -6.27 13.00 -2.13
N ILE A 142 -5.74 14.19 -1.86
CA ILE A 142 -4.39 14.37 -1.29
C ILE A 142 -4.47 14.68 0.20
N TRP A 143 -3.78 13.90 1.03
CA TRP A 143 -3.61 14.14 2.47
C TRP A 143 -2.13 14.39 2.80
N LEU A 144 -1.86 15.54 3.43
CA LEU A 144 -0.53 15.84 3.92
C LEU A 144 -0.39 15.37 5.37
N ALA A 145 0.59 14.52 5.63
CA ALA A 145 0.96 14.09 6.96
C ALA A 145 1.93 15.11 7.57
N LYS A 146 1.61 15.56 8.79
CA LYS A 146 2.45 16.46 9.58
C LYS A 146 3.48 15.66 10.39
#